data_7176657ae9d6547d0ac38c6c074fc3ef
#
_entry.id   7176657ae9d6547d0ac38c6c074fc3ef
#
_cell.length_a   1.000
_cell.length_b   1.000
_cell.length_c   1.000
_cell.angle_alpha   90.00
_cell.angle_beta   90.00
_cell.angle_gamma   90.00
#
_symmetry.space_group_name_H-M   'P 1'
#
loop_
_entity.id
_entity.type
_entity.pdbx_description
1 polymer ?
#
loop_
_entity_poly.entity_id
_entity_poly.type
_entity_poly.pdbx_seq_one_letter_code
_entity_poly.pdbx_strand_id
1 'polypeptide(L)'
;MRLTNTPGLDDGPEYSPDGKYIYVNSVRSGAMQIWRMRADGSAPEQLTSDQFNNWFPHLSSDGQWIAFLSFMKDVAPGDHPFYKHVYLRVMSTREGGRSARVVAYVYGGQGTINVPSWSPDSRRLAFVSNTDLRRFP
;
A
#
# COMPACT_ATOMS: atom_id res chain seq x y z
N MET A 1 19.44 2.18 13.87
CA MET A 1 19.01 3.59 14.01
C MET A 1 17.51 3.68 13.74
N ARG A 2 16.76 4.37 14.59
CA ARG A 2 15.33 4.63 14.38
C ARG A 2 15.18 5.78 13.37
N LEU A 3 14.37 5.56 12.31
CA LEU A 3 14.17 6.54 11.22
C LEU A 3 12.92 7.41 11.39
N THR A 4 11.90 6.91 12.12
CA THR A 4 10.66 7.67 12.37
C THR A 4 10.45 7.89 13.86
N ASN A 5 9.90 9.05 14.22
CA ASN A 5 9.55 9.42 15.60
C ASN A 5 8.19 10.12 15.65
N THR A 6 7.29 9.73 14.77
CA THR A 6 5.93 10.24 14.70
C THR A 6 5.02 9.51 15.70
N PRO A 7 4.01 10.19 16.26
CA PRO A 7 2.97 9.51 17.03
C PRO A 7 2.18 8.55 16.16
N GLY A 8 1.80 7.40 16.72
CA GLY A 8 0.98 6.41 16.04
C GLY A 8 1.79 5.35 15.31
N LEU A 9 1.10 4.59 14.46
CA LEU A 9 1.63 3.43 13.77
C LEU A 9 2.26 3.81 12.44
N ASP A 10 3.51 3.40 12.24
CA ASP A 10 4.18 3.30 10.95
C ASP A 10 4.45 1.81 10.68
N ASP A 11 4.12 1.31 9.49
CA ASP A 11 4.26 -0.10 9.13
C ASP A 11 4.52 -0.28 7.64
N GLY A 12 4.78 -1.53 7.20
CA GLY A 12 4.95 -1.92 5.81
C GLY A 12 6.11 -1.24 5.09
N PRO A 13 7.33 -1.16 5.69
CA PRO A 13 8.44 -0.48 5.04
C PRO A 13 9.00 -1.28 3.87
N GLU A 14 9.22 -0.59 2.75
CA GLU A 14 9.86 -1.15 1.56
C GLU A 14 10.77 -0.12 0.90
N TYR A 15 11.98 -0.53 0.55
CA TYR A 15 12.90 0.32 -0.20
C TYR A 15 12.47 0.49 -1.65
N SER A 16 12.73 1.67 -2.21
CA SER A 16 12.76 1.80 -3.67
C SER A 16 13.88 0.93 -4.25
N PRO A 17 13.73 0.42 -5.49
CA PRO A 17 14.74 -0.44 -6.12
C PRO A 17 16.13 0.19 -6.20
N ASP A 18 16.21 1.52 -6.29
CA ASP A 18 17.47 2.28 -6.31
C ASP A 18 18.04 2.58 -4.91
N GLY A 19 17.33 2.16 -3.84
CA GLY A 19 17.72 2.36 -2.45
C GLY A 19 17.63 3.80 -1.92
N LYS A 20 17.09 4.74 -2.69
CA LYS A 20 17.06 6.17 -2.30
C LYS A 20 15.92 6.53 -1.36
N TYR A 21 14.82 5.78 -1.42
CA TYR A 21 13.62 6.04 -0.65
C TYR A 21 13.17 4.81 0.13
N ILE A 22 12.48 5.05 1.23
CA ILE A 22 11.70 4.07 1.96
C ILE A 22 10.23 4.48 1.86
N TYR A 23 9.38 3.57 1.44
CA TYR A 23 7.94 3.72 1.40
C TYR A 23 7.35 3.03 2.62
N VAL A 24 6.37 3.64 3.24
CA VAL A 24 5.70 3.12 4.45
C VAL A 24 4.21 3.47 4.39
N ASN A 25 3.41 2.81 5.18
CA ASN A 25 2.10 3.32 5.56
C ASN A 25 2.13 3.87 6.98
N SER A 26 1.41 4.96 7.22
CA SER A 26 1.46 5.72 8.47
C SER A 26 0.12 6.37 8.79
N VAL A 27 -0.25 6.38 10.08
CA VAL A 27 -1.45 7.08 10.58
C VAL A 27 -1.18 8.54 10.98
N ARG A 28 0.01 9.06 10.74
CA ARG A 28 0.41 10.42 11.19
C ARG A 28 -0.48 11.55 10.69
N SER A 29 -1.23 11.35 9.62
CA SER A 29 -2.21 12.32 9.09
C SER A 29 -3.65 12.07 9.56
N GLY A 30 -3.87 11.14 10.49
CA GLY A 30 -5.18 10.78 11.05
C GLY A 30 -5.82 9.54 10.46
N ALA A 31 -5.56 9.22 9.18
CA ALA A 31 -5.92 7.97 8.53
C ALA A 31 -4.65 7.23 8.12
N MET A 32 -4.75 5.92 7.85
CA MET A 32 -3.63 5.17 7.32
C MET A 32 -3.43 5.54 5.85
N GLN A 33 -2.28 6.15 5.54
CA GLN A 33 -1.95 6.60 4.20
C GLN A 33 -0.54 6.15 3.81
N ILE A 34 -0.26 6.14 2.51
CA ILE A 34 1.07 5.81 1.98
C ILE A 34 1.94 7.05 2.01
N TRP A 35 3.14 6.88 2.54
CA TRP A 35 4.18 7.90 2.65
C TRP A 35 5.49 7.37 2.07
N ARG A 36 6.38 8.27 1.72
CA ARG A 36 7.78 7.95 1.46
C ARG A 36 8.68 8.93 2.21
N MET A 37 9.91 8.52 2.44
CA MET A 37 10.98 9.34 2.98
C MET A 37 12.30 8.96 2.31
N ARG A 38 13.32 9.79 2.42
CA ARG A 38 14.66 9.38 2.01
C ARG A 38 15.14 8.21 2.87
N ALA A 39 16.13 7.45 2.37
CA ALA A 39 16.66 6.28 3.09
C ALA A 39 17.28 6.62 4.45
N ASP A 40 17.64 7.87 4.70
CA ASP A 40 18.11 8.37 6.01
C ASP A 40 16.98 8.81 6.95
N GLY A 41 15.71 8.67 6.53
CA GLY A 41 14.51 9.07 7.27
C GLY A 41 14.11 10.54 7.08
N SER A 42 14.87 11.32 6.32
CA SER A 42 14.56 12.74 6.06
C SER A 42 13.48 12.92 4.98
N ALA A 43 12.96 14.14 4.90
CA ALA A 43 12.01 14.59 3.87
C ALA A 43 10.79 13.65 3.70
N PRO A 44 10.00 13.38 4.77
CA PRO A 44 8.78 12.59 4.63
C PRO A 44 7.75 13.30 3.76
N GLU A 45 7.15 12.55 2.85
CA GLU A 45 6.16 13.03 1.88
C GLU A 45 4.95 12.10 1.87
N GLN A 46 3.75 12.67 1.99
CA GLN A 46 2.50 11.92 1.88
C GLN A 46 2.14 11.70 0.42
N LEU A 47 1.93 10.44 0.02
CA LEU A 47 1.61 10.09 -1.36
C LEU A 47 0.12 9.88 -1.60
N THR A 48 -0.61 9.42 -0.59
CA THR A 48 -2.08 9.26 -0.68
C THR A 48 -2.76 10.12 0.38
N SER A 49 -3.92 10.69 0.02
CA SER A 49 -4.75 11.50 0.92
C SER A 49 -6.20 11.35 0.48
N ASP A 50 -6.76 10.17 0.71
CA ASP A 50 -8.12 9.85 0.32
C ASP A 50 -8.95 9.29 1.49
N GLN A 51 -10.19 8.87 1.19
CA GLN A 51 -11.14 8.41 2.21
C GLN A 51 -10.88 6.98 2.71
N PHE A 52 -9.90 6.27 2.14
CA PHE A 52 -9.58 4.90 2.51
C PHE A 52 -8.44 4.85 3.52
N ASN A 53 -8.27 3.69 4.14
CA ASN A 53 -7.07 3.36 4.88
C ASN A 53 -6.16 2.51 3.97
N ASN A 54 -5.01 3.07 3.60
CA ASN A 54 -4.10 2.53 2.59
C ASN A 54 -2.90 1.86 3.23
N TRP A 55 -2.66 0.59 2.87
CA TRP A 55 -1.70 -0.30 3.50
C TRP A 55 -0.78 -0.99 2.49
N PHE A 56 0.42 -1.37 2.95
CA PHE A 56 1.35 -2.26 2.27
C PHE A 56 1.77 -1.79 0.89
N PRO A 57 2.53 -0.67 0.80
CA PRO A 57 3.04 -0.21 -0.48
C PRO A 57 4.11 -1.17 -1.01
N HIS A 58 3.90 -1.74 -2.19
CA HIS A 58 4.84 -2.62 -2.88
C HIS A 58 5.25 -2.02 -4.22
N LEU A 59 6.54 -1.74 -4.37
CA LEU A 59 7.07 -1.13 -5.59
C LEU A 59 7.31 -2.17 -6.66
N SER A 60 7.02 -1.79 -7.91
CA SER A 60 7.45 -2.56 -9.07
C SER A 60 8.98 -2.56 -9.18
N SER A 61 9.52 -3.58 -9.86
CA SER A 61 10.98 -3.77 -9.99
C SER A 61 11.68 -2.61 -10.67
N ASP A 62 10.99 -1.90 -11.57
CA ASP A 62 11.48 -0.67 -12.23
C ASP A 62 11.26 0.60 -11.40
N GLY A 63 10.60 0.50 -10.24
CA GLY A 63 10.34 1.63 -9.36
C GLY A 63 9.27 2.61 -9.84
N GLN A 64 8.53 2.32 -10.90
CA GLN A 64 7.56 3.25 -11.48
C GLN A 64 6.16 3.13 -10.90
N TRP A 65 5.82 1.99 -10.30
CA TRP A 65 4.49 1.69 -9.81
C TRP A 65 4.51 1.27 -8.34
N ILE A 66 3.44 1.59 -7.65
CA ILE A 66 3.18 1.12 -6.29
C ILE A 66 1.83 0.41 -6.27
N ALA A 67 1.82 -0.85 -5.84
CA ALA A 67 0.60 -1.57 -5.49
C ALA A 67 0.35 -1.44 -4.01
N PHE A 68 -0.91 -1.27 -3.61
CA PHE A 68 -1.29 -1.16 -2.20
C PHE A 68 -2.75 -1.56 -1.98
N LEU A 69 -3.10 -1.88 -0.74
CA LEU A 69 -4.47 -2.18 -0.33
C LEU A 69 -5.17 -0.94 0.20
N SER A 70 -6.47 -0.85 -0.08
CA SER A 70 -7.34 0.17 0.50
C SER A 70 -8.49 -0.51 1.23
N PHE A 71 -8.51 -0.35 2.56
CA PHE A 71 -9.64 -0.74 3.40
C PHE A 71 -10.69 0.36 3.43
N MET A 72 -11.95 -0.04 3.57
CA MET A 72 -13.07 0.88 3.69
C MET A 72 -13.11 1.54 5.08
N LYS A 73 -13.96 2.56 5.23
CA LYS A 73 -14.09 3.34 6.47
C LYS A 73 -14.56 2.56 7.70
N ASP A 74 -15.15 1.38 7.51
CA ASP A 74 -15.59 0.49 8.60
C ASP A 74 -14.43 -0.22 9.30
N VAL A 75 -13.21 -0.13 8.75
CA VAL A 75 -11.98 -0.62 9.36
C VAL A 75 -11.24 0.55 10.00
N ALA A 76 -10.87 0.41 11.27
CA ALA A 76 -10.12 1.45 11.97
C ALA A 76 -8.76 1.72 11.29
N PRO A 77 -8.24 2.97 11.31
CA PRO A 77 -7.00 3.31 10.63
C PRO A 77 -5.77 2.49 11.01
N GLY A 78 -5.70 2.02 12.25
CA GLY A 78 -4.60 1.19 12.74
C GLY A 78 -4.82 -0.32 12.58
N ASP A 79 -5.88 -0.74 11.92
CA ASP A 79 -6.23 -2.14 11.75
C ASP A 79 -6.15 -2.59 10.29
N HIS A 80 -5.76 -3.84 10.08
CA HIS A 80 -5.62 -4.46 8.75
C HIS A 80 -6.08 -5.93 8.80
N PRO A 81 -7.37 -6.19 9.03
CA PRO A 81 -7.88 -7.54 9.26
C PRO A 81 -7.78 -8.42 8.01
N PHE A 82 -7.72 -9.74 8.24
CA PHE A 82 -7.98 -10.74 7.22
C PHE A 82 -9.47 -10.79 6.87
N TYR A 83 -9.79 -11.37 5.73
CA TYR A 83 -11.18 -11.68 5.32
C TYR A 83 -12.10 -10.46 5.29
N LYS A 84 -11.59 -9.37 4.76
CA LYS A 84 -12.34 -8.14 4.46
C LYS A 84 -12.35 -7.88 2.97
N HIS A 85 -13.40 -7.21 2.50
CA HIS A 85 -13.38 -6.63 1.16
C HIS A 85 -12.42 -5.45 1.13
N VAL A 86 -11.54 -5.45 0.14
CA VAL A 86 -10.53 -4.41 -0.07
C VAL A 86 -10.45 -4.08 -1.56
N TYR A 87 -10.01 -2.86 -1.84
CA TYR A 87 -9.51 -2.53 -3.16
C TYR A 87 -8.01 -2.82 -3.23
N LEU A 88 -7.60 -3.57 -4.23
CA LEU A 88 -6.22 -3.58 -4.69
C LEU A 88 -6.07 -2.44 -5.69
N ARG A 89 -5.16 -1.52 -5.40
CA ARG A 89 -4.94 -0.31 -6.19
C ARG A 89 -3.49 -0.22 -6.63
N VAL A 90 -3.28 0.46 -7.74
CA VAL A 90 -1.95 0.77 -8.28
C VAL A 90 -1.87 2.26 -8.58
N MET A 91 -0.75 2.88 -8.24
CA MET A 91 -0.45 4.27 -8.56
C MET A 91 0.97 4.43 -9.11
N SER A 92 1.19 5.50 -9.87
CA SER A 92 2.51 5.93 -10.31
C SER A 92 3.32 6.48 -9.12
N THR A 93 4.58 6.10 -8.99
CA THR A 93 5.49 6.67 -7.98
C THR A 93 5.71 8.16 -8.19
N ARG A 94 5.58 8.63 -9.42
CA ARG A 94 5.76 10.04 -9.79
C ARG A 94 4.56 10.91 -9.44
N GLU A 95 3.35 10.41 -9.68
CA GLU A 95 2.11 11.19 -9.52
C GLU A 95 1.41 10.93 -8.17
N GLY A 96 1.78 9.85 -7.48
CA GLY A 96 1.17 9.47 -6.21
C GLY A 96 -0.32 9.17 -6.32
N GLY A 97 -1.05 9.47 -5.24
CA GLY A 97 -2.48 9.15 -5.10
C GLY A 97 -3.39 9.69 -6.20
N ARG A 98 -3.02 10.76 -6.88
CA ARG A 98 -3.80 11.29 -8.03
C ARG A 98 -3.92 10.30 -9.17
N SER A 99 -2.95 9.42 -9.34
CA SER A 99 -2.94 8.37 -10.37
C SER A 99 -3.52 7.05 -9.89
N ALA A 100 -3.94 6.93 -8.63
CA ALA A 100 -4.39 5.69 -8.03
C ALA A 100 -5.63 5.13 -8.74
N ARG A 101 -5.54 3.87 -9.17
CA ARG A 101 -6.61 3.15 -9.87
C ARG A 101 -6.89 1.84 -9.17
N VAL A 102 -8.16 1.47 -9.09
CA VAL A 102 -8.57 0.14 -8.64
C VAL A 102 -8.28 -0.87 -9.75
N VAL A 103 -7.51 -1.89 -9.41
CA VAL A 103 -7.22 -3.01 -10.33
C VAL A 103 -7.99 -4.27 -9.95
N ALA A 104 -8.39 -4.42 -8.69
CA ALA A 104 -9.25 -5.50 -8.23
C ALA A 104 -10.05 -5.10 -6.99
N TYR A 105 -11.25 -5.64 -6.85
CA TYR A 105 -12.06 -5.63 -5.64
C TYR A 105 -12.21 -7.06 -5.16
N VAL A 106 -11.64 -7.39 -4.03
CA VAL A 106 -11.51 -8.77 -3.59
C VAL A 106 -11.84 -8.96 -2.11
N TYR A 107 -12.21 -10.15 -1.75
CA TYR A 107 -12.34 -10.58 -0.37
C TYR A 107 -11.04 -11.25 0.07
N GLY A 108 -10.29 -10.61 0.95
CA GLY A 108 -8.97 -11.10 1.36
C GLY A 108 -8.35 -10.29 2.51
N GLY A 109 -8.54 -8.99 2.52
CA GLY A 109 -7.95 -8.12 3.54
C GLY A 109 -6.42 -8.17 3.51
N GLN A 110 -5.78 -8.22 4.67
CA GLN A 110 -4.33 -8.26 4.82
C GLN A 110 -3.65 -9.34 3.95
N GLY A 111 -4.26 -10.51 3.82
CA GLY A 111 -3.68 -11.63 3.06
C GLY A 111 -3.59 -11.40 1.56
N THR A 112 -4.18 -10.34 1.02
CA THR A 112 -4.23 -10.09 -0.42
C THR A 112 -2.85 -9.78 -1.00
N ILE A 113 -2.10 -8.85 -0.42
CA ILE A 113 -0.73 -8.48 -0.83
C ILE A 113 0.15 -8.07 0.36
N ASN A 114 0.16 -8.81 1.44
CA ASN A 114 1.01 -8.47 2.59
C ASN A 114 2.52 -8.65 2.34
N VAL A 115 2.90 -9.22 1.20
CA VAL A 115 4.29 -9.39 0.76
C VAL A 115 4.48 -8.87 -0.66
N PRO A 116 5.70 -8.43 -1.05
CA PRO A 116 6.00 -8.01 -2.41
C PRO A 116 5.75 -9.14 -3.41
N SER A 117 5.09 -8.82 -4.52
CA SER A 117 4.68 -9.83 -5.51
C SER A 117 4.64 -9.31 -6.96
N TRP A 118 5.36 -8.24 -7.25
CA TRP A 118 5.57 -7.78 -8.62
C TRP A 118 6.46 -8.74 -9.41
N SER A 119 6.13 -8.96 -10.68
CA SER A 119 7.00 -9.67 -11.60
C SER A 119 8.29 -8.85 -11.86
N PRO A 120 9.42 -9.54 -12.16
CA PRO A 120 10.69 -8.85 -12.43
C PRO A 120 10.65 -7.84 -13.59
N ASP A 121 9.75 -8.05 -14.56
CA ASP A 121 9.54 -7.15 -15.70
C ASP A 121 8.58 -5.99 -15.38
N SER A 122 8.09 -5.89 -14.14
CA SER A 122 7.15 -4.85 -13.67
C SER A 122 5.79 -4.81 -14.37
N ARG A 123 5.42 -5.87 -15.09
CA ARG A 123 4.18 -5.91 -15.88
C ARG A 123 3.04 -6.64 -15.20
N ARG A 124 3.32 -7.42 -14.17
CA ARG A 124 2.35 -8.27 -13.50
C ARG A 124 2.49 -8.16 -12.01
N LEU A 125 1.35 -8.28 -11.33
CA LEU A 125 1.26 -8.34 -9.88
C LEU A 125 0.48 -9.60 -9.51
N ALA A 126 1.04 -10.43 -8.64
CA ALA A 126 0.32 -11.55 -8.04
C ALA A 126 -0.37 -11.11 -6.76
N PHE A 127 -1.56 -11.61 -6.50
CA PHE A 127 -2.30 -11.35 -5.26
C PHE A 127 -3.19 -12.54 -4.91
N VAL A 128 -3.61 -12.60 -3.66
CA VAL A 128 -4.51 -13.64 -3.16
C VAL A 128 -5.92 -13.09 -2.99
N SER A 129 -6.90 -13.87 -3.41
CA SER A 129 -8.32 -13.60 -3.17
C SER A 129 -9.00 -14.82 -2.55
N ASN A 130 -9.80 -14.58 -1.53
CA ASN A 130 -10.69 -15.58 -0.92
C ASN A 130 -12.13 -15.47 -1.47
N THR A 131 -12.32 -14.70 -2.53
CA THR A 131 -13.63 -14.55 -3.20
C THR A 131 -14.04 -15.88 -3.82
N ASP A 132 -15.19 -16.39 -3.42
CA ASP A 132 -15.76 -17.60 -4.02
C ASP A 132 -16.49 -17.25 -5.33
N LEU A 133 -15.81 -17.45 -6.44
CA LEU A 133 -16.36 -17.17 -7.78
C LEU A 133 -17.58 -18.02 -8.14
N ARG A 134 -17.82 -19.13 -7.43
CA ARG A 134 -18.99 -19.99 -7.69
C ARG A 134 -20.30 -19.38 -7.20
N ARG A 135 -20.25 -18.32 -6.40
CA ARG A 135 -21.43 -17.61 -5.87
C ARG A 135 -21.89 -16.43 -6.72
N PHE A 136 -21.17 -16.15 -7.79
CA PHE A 136 -21.52 -15.07 -8.71
C PHE A 136 -21.98 -15.71 -10.04
N PRO A 137 -23.26 -15.57 -10.42
CA PRO A 137 -23.76 -16.06 -11.69
C PRO A 137 -23.15 -15.33 -12.88
#